data_dbc5139ba8c08bdbcba798a417d39544
#
_entry.id   dbc5139ba8c08bdbcba798a417d39544
#
_cell.length_a   1.000
_cell.length_b   1.000
_cell.length_c   1.000
_cell.angle_alpha   90.00
_cell.angle_beta   90.00
_cell.angle_gamma   90.00
#
_symmetry.space_group_name_H-M   'P 1'
#
loop_
_entity.id
_entity.type
_entity.pdbx_description
1 polymer ?
#
loop_
_entity_poly.entity_id
_entity_poly.type
_entity_poly.pdbx_seq_one_letter_code
_entity_poly.pdbx_strand_id
1 'polypeptide(L)'
;MNVLLPDTLPQALELLSQNGDAVPMAGGTDLMVHWHVRPEAHQHTFVDLSRLEALKPLSWTADMLVLGGLTTYWDVIRDERTREEFPLLVDAARQVGAIQIQARGTWAGNIVNASPAADGVPVLMAYDGIVVLESRRGREQVPLDRFYSGYKQMRRRPDELIVAIHVPRRRYSYQVFEKVGSRRAQAIAKVGLAVTRSDAGWRVVAASVAPTIRRCPTVERLLETGAAVASPSDLLPAIAQDVAPIDDIRSSAHYRTRVMARLLYHDLRDFWGK
;
A
#
# COMPACT_ATOMS: atom_id res chain seq x y z
N MET A 1 26.21 -14.06 -5.50
CA MET A 1 24.80 -13.92 -5.88
C MET A 1 24.36 -15.16 -6.62
N ASN A 2 23.28 -15.77 -6.19
CA ASN A 2 22.62 -16.88 -6.87
C ASN A 2 21.20 -16.44 -7.26
N VAL A 3 20.74 -16.77 -8.48
CA VAL A 3 19.38 -16.44 -8.96
C VAL A 3 18.71 -17.73 -9.44
N LEU A 4 17.63 -18.09 -8.79
CA LEU A 4 16.80 -19.23 -9.12
C LEU A 4 15.60 -18.74 -9.95
N LEU A 5 15.31 -19.43 -11.04
CA LEU A 5 14.31 -19.05 -12.06
C LEU A 5 13.22 -20.12 -12.15
N PRO A 6 12.26 -20.16 -11.23
CA PRO A 6 11.14 -21.08 -11.31
C PRO A 6 10.21 -20.75 -12.47
N ASP A 7 9.71 -21.76 -13.16
CA ASP A 7 8.75 -21.62 -14.25
C ASP A 7 7.28 -21.75 -13.76
N THR A 8 7.07 -22.26 -12.54
CA THR A 8 5.73 -22.45 -11.95
C THR A 8 5.70 -21.97 -10.51
N LEU A 9 4.50 -21.58 -10.04
CA LEU A 9 4.29 -21.18 -8.64
C LEU A 9 4.67 -22.30 -7.65
N PRO A 10 4.29 -23.58 -7.85
CA PRO A 10 4.75 -24.66 -6.96
C PRO A 10 6.26 -24.77 -6.86
N GLN A 11 7.01 -24.59 -7.97
CA GLN A 11 8.47 -24.58 -7.94
C GLN A 11 9.02 -23.41 -7.12
N ALA A 12 8.44 -22.19 -7.27
CA ALA A 12 8.84 -21.03 -6.49
C ALA A 12 8.64 -21.25 -4.99
N LEU A 13 7.48 -21.79 -4.60
CA LEU A 13 7.17 -22.10 -3.20
C LEU A 13 8.07 -23.20 -2.62
N GLU A 14 8.44 -24.20 -3.44
CA GLU A 14 9.41 -25.23 -3.06
C GLU A 14 10.77 -24.60 -2.78
N LEU A 15 11.28 -23.77 -3.71
CA LEU A 15 12.58 -23.10 -3.56
C LEU A 15 12.63 -22.22 -2.30
N LEU A 16 11.57 -21.47 -2.01
CA LEU A 16 11.47 -20.66 -0.80
C LEU A 16 11.41 -21.51 0.48
N SER A 17 10.75 -22.66 0.43
CA SER A 17 10.68 -23.56 1.59
C SER A 17 11.99 -24.23 1.93
N GLN A 18 12.85 -24.47 0.90
CA GLN A 18 14.16 -25.07 1.05
C GLN A 18 15.27 -24.07 1.40
N ASN A 19 15.06 -22.78 1.08
CA ASN A 19 16.04 -21.71 1.26
C ASN A 19 15.43 -20.58 2.09
N GLY A 20 15.43 -20.71 3.42
CA GLY A 20 14.72 -19.81 4.33
C GLY A 20 15.18 -18.34 4.30
N ASP A 21 16.35 -18.04 3.73
CA ASP A 21 16.91 -16.69 3.51
C ASP A 21 16.81 -16.23 2.05
N ALA A 22 16.19 -17.02 1.18
CA ALA A 22 15.99 -16.62 -0.22
C ALA A 22 15.02 -15.43 -0.32
N VAL A 23 15.38 -14.49 -1.19
CA VAL A 23 14.63 -13.25 -1.39
C VAL A 23 13.78 -13.34 -2.66
N PRO A 24 12.45 -13.33 -2.59
CA PRO A 24 11.61 -13.25 -3.77
C PRO A 24 11.86 -11.93 -4.51
N MET A 25 12.06 -11.99 -5.81
CA MET A 25 12.28 -10.82 -6.66
C MET A 25 11.19 -10.72 -7.72
N ALA A 26 10.37 -9.68 -7.63
CA ALA A 26 9.39 -9.29 -8.65
C ALA A 26 10.00 -8.23 -9.59
N GLY A 27 9.51 -7.01 -9.57
CA GLY A 27 10.05 -5.91 -10.40
C GLY A 27 11.45 -5.41 -10.04
N GLY A 28 11.97 -5.75 -8.85
CA GLY A 28 13.32 -5.42 -8.40
C GLY A 28 13.56 -3.95 -8.06
N THR A 29 12.58 -3.07 -8.21
CA THR A 29 12.74 -1.61 -8.13
C THR A 29 13.21 -1.10 -6.76
N ASP A 30 12.82 -1.75 -5.66
CA ASP A 30 13.32 -1.43 -4.31
C ASP A 30 14.68 -2.09 -4.04
N LEU A 31 14.87 -3.33 -4.47
CA LEU A 31 16.14 -4.05 -4.31
C LEU A 31 17.28 -3.30 -4.98
N MET A 32 17.07 -2.75 -6.19
CA MET A 32 18.09 -2.02 -6.94
C MET A 32 18.50 -0.70 -6.28
N VAL A 33 17.63 -0.05 -5.51
CA VAL A 33 17.98 1.18 -4.76
C VAL A 33 19.12 0.92 -3.78
N HIS A 34 19.12 -0.25 -3.14
CA HIS A 34 20.09 -0.61 -2.13
C HIS A 34 21.28 -1.44 -2.66
N TRP A 35 21.23 -1.83 -3.92
CA TRP A 35 22.19 -2.76 -4.51
C TRP A 35 23.65 -2.32 -4.38
N HIS A 36 23.93 -1.05 -4.62
CA HIS A 36 25.28 -0.50 -4.54
C HIS A 36 25.73 -0.11 -3.11
N VAL A 37 24.76 0.06 -2.20
CA VAL A 37 25.01 0.58 -0.85
C VAL A 37 25.14 -0.54 0.18
N ARG A 38 24.62 -1.73 -0.14
CA ARG A 38 24.63 -2.91 0.73
C ARG A 38 25.30 -4.10 0.05
N PRO A 39 26.64 -4.22 0.13
CA PRO A 39 27.36 -5.34 -0.49
C PRO A 39 26.89 -6.72 -0.02
N GLU A 40 26.35 -6.83 1.20
CA GLU A 40 25.75 -8.06 1.73
C GLU A 40 24.53 -8.52 0.91
N ALA A 41 23.82 -7.61 0.25
CA ALA A 41 22.72 -7.98 -0.65
C ALA A 41 23.17 -8.89 -1.79
N HIS A 42 24.45 -8.82 -2.18
CA HIS A 42 25.02 -9.67 -3.22
C HIS A 42 25.23 -11.13 -2.77
N GLN A 43 25.13 -11.41 -1.47
CA GLN A 43 25.28 -12.75 -0.91
C GLN A 43 23.98 -13.53 -0.87
N HIS A 44 22.83 -12.84 -1.06
CA HIS A 44 21.53 -13.50 -1.05
C HIS A 44 21.31 -14.40 -2.27
N THR A 45 20.52 -15.45 -2.06
CA THR A 45 19.87 -16.20 -3.13
C THR A 45 18.56 -15.49 -3.47
N PHE A 46 18.36 -15.16 -4.74
CA PHE A 46 17.12 -14.57 -5.23
C PHE A 46 16.27 -15.62 -5.92
N VAL A 47 14.96 -15.59 -5.70
CA VAL A 47 13.97 -16.34 -6.48
C VAL A 47 13.26 -15.33 -7.40
N ASP A 48 13.66 -15.33 -8.66
CA ASP A 48 13.09 -14.43 -9.68
C ASP A 48 11.72 -14.95 -10.13
N LEU A 49 10.69 -14.18 -9.84
CA LEU A 49 9.30 -14.52 -10.10
C LEU A 49 8.83 -14.13 -11.52
N SER A 50 9.68 -13.51 -12.33
CA SER A 50 9.31 -12.89 -13.61
C SER A 50 8.67 -13.85 -14.62
N ARG A 51 8.98 -15.15 -14.51
CA ARG A 51 8.43 -16.21 -15.37
C ARG A 51 7.08 -16.74 -14.93
N LEU A 52 6.59 -16.35 -13.74
CA LEU A 52 5.34 -16.89 -13.19
C LEU A 52 4.14 -16.19 -13.82
N GLU A 53 3.77 -16.61 -15.04
CA GLU A 53 2.66 -16.01 -15.79
C GLU A 53 1.35 -15.98 -15.00
N ALA A 54 1.09 -17.00 -14.17
CA ALA A 54 -0.11 -17.07 -13.33
C ALA A 54 -0.24 -15.91 -12.29
N LEU A 55 0.86 -15.23 -11.97
CA LEU A 55 0.88 -14.11 -11.00
C LEU A 55 0.77 -12.73 -11.68
N LYS A 56 0.81 -12.64 -13.00
CA LYS A 56 0.78 -11.37 -13.73
C LYS A 56 -0.61 -10.76 -13.90
N PRO A 57 -1.71 -11.53 -14.08
CA PRO A 57 -2.97 -10.94 -14.50
C PRO A 57 -3.58 -10.01 -13.46
N LEU A 58 -4.03 -8.84 -13.92
CA LEU A 58 -5.13 -8.10 -13.32
C LEU A 58 -6.42 -8.71 -13.85
N SER A 59 -7.32 -9.11 -12.97
CA SER A 59 -8.57 -9.76 -13.34
C SER A 59 -9.74 -9.31 -12.48
N TRP A 60 -10.95 -9.61 -12.93
CA TRP A 60 -12.18 -9.17 -12.31
C TRP A 60 -13.10 -10.36 -12.04
N THR A 61 -13.69 -10.37 -10.85
CA THR A 61 -14.84 -11.21 -10.53
C THR A 61 -16.09 -10.34 -10.35
N ALA A 62 -17.23 -10.96 -10.02
CA ALA A 62 -18.43 -10.18 -9.67
C ALA A 62 -18.17 -9.21 -8.51
N ASP A 63 -17.41 -9.65 -7.50
CA ASP A 63 -17.28 -8.96 -6.21
C ASP A 63 -15.89 -8.37 -5.95
N MET A 64 -14.89 -8.68 -6.79
CA MET A 64 -13.49 -8.31 -6.55
C MET A 64 -12.77 -7.84 -7.81
N LEU A 65 -11.90 -6.84 -7.67
CA LEU A 65 -10.73 -6.66 -8.49
C LEU A 65 -9.61 -7.51 -7.90
N VAL A 66 -8.95 -8.32 -8.72
CA VAL A 66 -7.83 -9.18 -8.31
C VAL A 66 -6.55 -8.69 -9.00
N LEU A 67 -5.61 -8.21 -8.22
CA LEU A 67 -4.26 -7.89 -8.68
C LEU A 67 -3.37 -9.10 -8.40
N GLY A 68 -2.84 -9.75 -9.42
CA GLY A 68 -1.87 -10.83 -9.25
C GLY A 68 -0.60 -10.34 -8.55
N GLY A 69 0.17 -11.24 -7.95
CA GLY A 69 1.39 -10.88 -7.21
C GLY A 69 2.46 -10.13 -8.03
N LEU A 70 2.39 -10.23 -9.36
CA LEU A 70 3.27 -9.52 -10.30
C LEU A 70 2.57 -8.38 -11.04
N THR A 71 1.32 -8.06 -10.76
CA THR A 71 0.63 -6.90 -11.35
C THR A 71 1.41 -5.64 -11.03
N THR A 72 1.80 -4.89 -12.08
CA THR A 72 2.56 -3.65 -11.96
C THR A 72 1.63 -2.45 -11.73
N TYR A 73 2.20 -1.30 -11.36
CA TYR A 73 1.46 -0.04 -11.33
C TYR A 73 0.95 0.34 -12.73
N TRP A 74 1.77 0.03 -13.77
CA TRP A 74 1.42 0.34 -15.14
C TRP A 74 0.22 -0.46 -15.64
N ASP A 75 0.06 -1.72 -15.21
CA ASP A 75 -1.11 -2.54 -15.53
C ASP A 75 -2.39 -1.90 -15.00
N VAL A 76 -2.37 -1.41 -13.78
CA VAL A 76 -3.48 -0.68 -13.14
C VAL A 76 -3.77 0.66 -13.87
N ILE A 77 -2.73 1.42 -14.23
CA ILE A 77 -2.89 2.70 -14.96
C ILE A 77 -3.58 2.50 -16.31
N ARG A 78 -3.32 1.38 -16.99
CA ARG A 78 -3.85 1.08 -18.32
C ARG A 78 -5.24 0.45 -18.33
N ASP A 79 -5.66 -0.16 -17.22
CA ASP A 79 -6.96 -0.79 -17.10
C ASP A 79 -8.07 0.27 -16.95
N GLU A 80 -8.93 0.39 -17.97
CA GLU A 80 -10.00 1.39 -18.00
C GLU A 80 -11.01 1.18 -16.88
N ARG A 81 -11.35 -0.08 -16.60
CA ARG A 81 -12.30 -0.40 -15.55
C ARG A 81 -11.76 -0.05 -14.16
N THR A 82 -10.47 -0.25 -13.91
CA THR A 82 -9.85 0.21 -12.66
C THR A 82 -9.95 1.72 -12.51
N ARG A 83 -9.78 2.46 -13.61
CA ARG A 83 -9.92 3.92 -13.58
C ARG A 83 -11.34 4.37 -13.20
N GLU A 84 -12.35 3.64 -13.62
CA GLU A 84 -13.75 3.94 -13.35
C GLU A 84 -14.16 3.52 -11.93
N GLU A 85 -13.84 2.29 -11.52
CA GLU A 85 -14.33 1.73 -10.25
C GLU A 85 -13.39 2.05 -9.06
N PHE A 86 -12.07 2.16 -9.29
CA PHE A 86 -11.04 2.35 -8.27
C PHE A 86 -10.05 3.48 -8.62
N PRO A 87 -10.51 4.71 -8.84
CA PRO A 87 -9.66 5.81 -9.30
C PRO A 87 -8.44 6.07 -8.41
N LEU A 88 -8.54 5.87 -7.08
CA LEU A 88 -7.41 6.10 -6.19
C LEU A 88 -6.23 5.14 -6.46
N LEU A 89 -6.48 3.92 -6.97
CA LEU A 89 -5.39 3.03 -7.37
C LEU A 89 -4.60 3.64 -8.53
N VAL A 90 -5.28 4.22 -9.50
CA VAL A 90 -4.66 4.88 -10.64
C VAL A 90 -3.91 6.14 -10.21
N ASP A 91 -4.51 6.95 -9.34
CA ASP A 91 -3.91 8.19 -8.84
C ASP A 91 -2.64 7.92 -8.01
N ALA A 92 -2.69 6.92 -7.13
CA ALA A 92 -1.53 6.50 -6.37
C ALA A 92 -0.44 5.92 -7.29
N ALA A 93 -0.80 5.03 -8.22
CA ALA A 93 0.14 4.42 -9.16
C ALA A 93 0.91 5.45 -9.97
N ARG A 94 0.24 6.51 -10.45
CA ARG A 94 0.87 7.63 -11.19
C ARG A 94 1.84 8.45 -10.35
N GLN A 95 1.72 8.42 -9.03
CA GLN A 95 2.59 9.14 -8.11
C GLN A 95 3.75 8.29 -7.58
N VAL A 96 3.81 7.00 -7.91
CA VAL A 96 4.93 6.12 -7.57
C VAL A 96 6.08 6.34 -8.56
N GLY A 97 7.17 6.93 -8.09
CA GLY A 97 8.40 7.10 -8.88
C GLY A 97 8.16 7.76 -10.24
N ALA A 98 8.76 7.17 -11.27
CA ALA A 98 8.59 7.55 -12.68
C ALA A 98 8.08 6.34 -13.49
N ILE A 99 7.79 6.55 -14.77
CA ILE A 99 7.24 5.51 -15.66
C ILE A 99 8.06 4.21 -15.65
N GLN A 100 9.39 4.30 -15.54
CA GLN A 100 10.28 3.14 -15.47
C GLN A 100 10.03 2.30 -14.20
N ILE A 101 9.72 2.98 -13.09
CA ILE A 101 9.36 2.32 -11.84
C ILE A 101 7.93 1.76 -11.93
N GLN A 102 7.00 2.52 -12.51
CA GLN A 102 5.60 2.10 -12.66
C GLN A 102 5.46 0.86 -13.56
N ALA A 103 6.29 0.77 -14.62
CA ALA A 103 6.28 -0.37 -15.54
C ALA A 103 6.89 -1.67 -14.95
N ARG A 104 7.60 -1.59 -13.84
CA ARG A 104 8.26 -2.75 -13.22
C ARG A 104 7.84 -3.00 -11.78
N GLY A 105 7.67 -1.95 -11.00
CA GLY A 105 7.26 -2.05 -9.60
C GLY A 105 5.87 -2.68 -9.48
N THR A 106 5.73 -3.63 -8.56
CA THR A 106 4.48 -4.36 -8.35
C THR A 106 3.77 -3.89 -7.09
N TRP A 107 2.46 -4.03 -7.05
CA TRP A 107 1.66 -3.75 -5.86
C TRP A 107 2.05 -4.64 -4.69
N ALA A 108 2.26 -5.93 -4.94
CA ALA A 108 2.73 -6.86 -3.91
C ALA A 108 4.15 -6.49 -3.41
N GLY A 109 5.05 -6.06 -4.31
CA GLY A 109 6.37 -5.56 -3.94
C GLY A 109 6.30 -4.34 -3.02
N ASN A 110 5.36 -3.42 -3.27
CA ASN A 110 5.14 -2.25 -2.41
C ASN A 110 4.64 -2.64 -1.00
N ILE A 111 3.75 -3.66 -0.93
CA ILE A 111 3.28 -4.18 0.36
C ILE A 111 4.44 -4.80 1.16
N VAL A 112 5.24 -5.70 0.56
CA VAL A 112 6.35 -6.38 1.27
C VAL A 112 7.53 -5.46 1.57
N ASN A 113 7.69 -4.35 0.85
CA ASN A 113 8.65 -3.31 1.23
C ASN A 113 8.31 -2.68 2.59
N ALA A 114 7.05 -2.73 3.01
CA ALA A 114 6.56 -2.27 4.31
C ALA A 114 7.05 -0.86 4.68
N SER A 115 7.12 0.03 3.69
CA SER A 115 7.48 1.43 3.92
C SER A 115 6.30 2.18 4.55
N PRO A 116 6.47 2.90 5.66
CA PRO A 116 5.42 3.77 6.19
C PRO A 116 5.06 4.93 5.25
N ALA A 117 5.88 5.20 4.25
CA ALA A 117 5.68 6.23 3.23
C ALA A 117 5.29 5.65 1.86
N ALA A 118 4.79 4.41 1.82
CA ALA A 118 4.30 3.81 0.59
C ALA A 118 3.08 4.56 0.06
N ASP A 119 2.98 4.76 -1.26
CA ASP A 119 1.84 5.44 -1.89
C ASP A 119 0.69 4.48 -2.22
N GLY A 120 1.01 3.25 -2.64
CA GLY A 120 0.01 2.26 -3.05
C GLY A 120 -0.73 1.59 -1.89
N VAL A 121 -0.06 1.40 -0.75
CA VAL A 121 -0.65 0.71 0.41
C VAL A 121 -1.84 1.45 1.02
N PRO A 122 -1.81 2.80 1.21
CA PRO A 122 -2.94 3.52 1.78
C PRO A 122 -4.21 3.35 0.97
N VAL A 123 -4.13 3.41 -0.36
CA VAL A 123 -5.32 3.30 -1.23
C VAL A 123 -5.86 1.86 -1.24
N LEU A 124 -4.99 0.85 -1.25
CA LEU A 124 -5.43 -0.54 -1.09
C LEU A 124 -6.14 -0.77 0.24
N MET A 125 -5.61 -0.18 1.33
CA MET A 125 -6.20 -0.30 2.66
C MET A 125 -7.52 0.47 2.77
N ALA A 126 -7.65 1.64 2.11
CA ALA A 126 -8.89 2.40 2.05
C ALA A 126 -9.99 1.68 1.25
N TYR A 127 -9.60 0.80 0.35
CA TYR A 127 -10.51 -0.10 -0.36
C TYR A 127 -10.73 -1.45 0.34
N ASP A 128 -10.37 -1.59 1.61
CA ASP A 128 -10.47 -2.85 2.37
C ASP A 128 -9.71 -4.01 1.69
N GLY A 129 -8.55 -3.73 1.10
CA GLY A 129 -7.75 -4.71 0.38
C GLY A 129 -7.34 -5.92 1.24
N ILE A 130 -7.30 -7.10 0.62
CA ILE A 130 -6.97 -8.37 1.25
C ILE A 130 -5.74 -8.95 0.56
N VAL A 131 -4.69 -9.21 1.32
CA VAL A 131 -3.47 -9.89 0.85
C VAL A 131 -3.71 -11.39 0.83
N VAL A 132 -3.44 -12.05 -0.30
CA VAL A 132 -3.48 -13.50 -0.41
C VAL A 132 -2.05 -14.03 -0.37
N LEU A 133 -1.71 -14.69 0.73
CA LEU A 133 -0.44 -15.38 0.93
C LEU A 133 -0.56 -16.84 0.49
N GLU A 134 0.49 -17.38 -0.10
CA GLU A 134 0.57 -18.80 -0.44
C GLU A 134 1.96 -19.36 -0.10
N SER A 135 1.95 -20.56 0.42
CA SER A 135 3.12 -21.40 0.68
C SER A 135 2.78 -22.85 0.38
N ARG A 136 3.73 -23.75 0.55
CA ARG A 136 3.47 -25.20 0.50
C ARG A 136 2.44 -25.69 1.53
N ARG A 137 2.20 -24.93 2.59
CA ARG A 137 1.16 -25.25 3.61
C ARG A 137 -0.25 -24.85 3.19
N GLY A 138 -0.41 -24.14 2.06
CA GLY A 138 -1.68 -23.65 1.56
C GLY A 138 -1.76 -22.13 1.48
N ARG A 139 -2.99 -21.63 1.31
CA ARG A 139 -3.31 -20.20 1.19
C ARG A 139 -3.89 -19.63 2.48
N GLU A 140 -3.54 -18.37 2.75
CA GLU A 140 -4.13 -17.56 3.80
C GLU A 140 -4.54 -16.20 3.22
N GLN A 141 -5.70 -15.67 3.64
CA GLN A 141 -6.14 -14.31 3.32
C GLN A 141 -6.00 -13.44 4.56
N VAL A 142 -5.32 -12.31 4.40
CA VAL A 142 -5.05 -11.36 5.49
C VAL A 142 -5.55 -9.98 5.08
N PRO A 143 -6.51 -9.38 5.81
CA PRO A 143 -6.87 -7.97 5.61
C PRO A 143 -5.63 -7.09 5.73
N LEU A 144 -5.46 -6.16 4.78
CA LEU A 144 -4.24 -5.35 4.71
C LEU A 144 -4.05 -4.44 5.94
N ASP A 145 -5.14 -4.01 6.58
CA ASP A 145 -5.11 -3.23 7.83
C ASP A 145 -4.54 -4.01 9.02
N ARG A 146 -4.46 -5.35 8.93
CA ARG A 146 -3.90 -6.27 9.92
C ARG A 146 -2.59 -6.93 9.48
N PHE A 147 -2.05 -6.51 8.35
CA PHE A 147 -0.89 -7.15 7.76
C PHE A 147 0.43 -6.74 8.42
N TYR A 148 0.54 -5.48 8.85
CA TYR A 148 1.75 -4.94 9.48
C TYR A 148 1.69 -5.02 11.00
N SER A 149 2.75 -5.53 11.63
CA SER A 149 2.91 -5.62 13.09
C SER A 149 3.82 -4.52 13.66
N GLY A 150 4.61 -3.85 12.81
CA GLY A 150 5.54 -2.79 13.22
C GLY A 150 6.36 -2.26 12.05
N TYR A 151 7.32 -1.38 12.33
CA TYR A 151 8.20 -0.82 11.30
C TYR A 151 8.97 -1.93 10.58
N LYS A 152 8.77 -2.04 9.26
CA LYS A 152 9.35 -3.09 8.43
C LYS A 152 9.02 -4.53 8.89
N GLN A 153 7.96 -4.69 9.69
CA GLN A 153 7.51 -5.99 10.17
C GLN A 153 6.11 -6.29 9.63
N MET A 154 5.92 -7.52 9.20
CA MET A 154 4.67 -7.95 8.59
C MET A 154 4.36 -9.42 8.92
N ARG A 155 3.10 -9.81 8.71
CA ARG A 155 2.61 -11.16 8.99
C ARG A 155 3.17 -12.24 8.04
N ARG A 156 3.67 -11.87 6.86
CA ARG A 156 4.23 -12.80 5.88
C ARG A 156 5.45 -13.55 6.44
N ARG A 157 5.47 -14.86 6.31
CA ARG A 157 6.62 -15.71 6.62
C ARG A 157 7.63 -15.71 5.46
N PRO A 158 8.90 -16.09 5.70
CA PRO A 158 9.92 -16.13 4.65
C PRO A 158 9.56 -17.01 3.44
N ASP A 159 8.90 -18.13 3.67
CA ASP A 159 8.49 -19.11 2.66
C ASP A 159 7.12 -18.83 2.01
N GLU A 160 6.52 -17.67 2.28
CA GLU A 160 5.25 -17.24 1.71
C GLU A 160 5.44 -16.21 0.61
N LEU A 161 4.62 -16.28 -0.44
CA LEU A 161 4.49 -15.27 -1.48
C LEU A 161 3.12 -14.56 -1.36
N ILE A 162 3.10 -13.27 -1.65
CA ILE A 162 1.83 -12.61 -2.01
C ILE A 162 1.51 -13.02 -3.44
N VAL A 163 0.53 -13.88 -3.61
CA VAL A 163 0.12 -14.38 -4.92
C VAL A 163 -0.98 -13.54 -5.56
N ALA A 164 -1.75 -12.84 -4.75
CA ALA A 164 -2.77 -11.89 -5.20
C ALA A 164 -3.09 -10.84 -4.11
N ILE A 165 -3.69 -9.75 -4.56
CA ILE A 165 -4.35 -8.77 -3.71
C ILE A 165 -5.79 -8.68 -4.19
N HIS A 166 -6.74 -8.95 -3.31
CA HIS A 166 -8.16 -8.85 -3.58
C HIS A 166 -8.65 -7.47 -3.11
N VAL A 167 -9.30 -6.73 -3.97
CA VAL A 167 -9.90 -5.44 -3.67
C VAL A 167 -11.41 -5.55 -3.83
N PRO A 168 -12.19 -5.49 -2.73
CA PRO A 168 -13.64 -5.63 -2.79
C PRO A 168 -14.29 -4.53 -3.64
N ARG A 169 -15.19 -4.94 -4.54
CA ARG A 169 -15.99 -4.00 -5.33
C ARG A 169 -17.15 -3.48 -4.49
N ARG A 170 -17.20 -2.17 -4.37
CA ARG A 170 -18.25 -1.45 -3.65
C ARG A 170 -18.71 -0.23 -4.43
N ARG A 171 -19.84 0.33 -4.06
CA ARG A 171 -20.24 1.66 -4.52
C ARG A 171 -19.65 2.70 -3.59
N TYR A 172 -18.74 3.53 -4.13
CA TYR A 172 -18.11 4.60 -3.38
C TYR A 172 -18.83 5.92 -3.68
N SER A 173 -19.34 6.59 -2.65
CA SER A 173 -19.94 7.92 -2.74
C SER A 173 -18.93 9.05 -2.59
N TYR A 174 -17.74 8.73 -2.06
CA TYR A 174 -16.61 9.66 -1.94
C TYR A 174 -15.28 8.92 -2.00
N GLN A 175 -14.31 9.53 -2.69
CA GLN A 175 -12.97 8.97 -2.83
C GLN A 175 -11.97 10.11 -3.02
N VAL A 176 -10.90 10.15 -2.23
CA VAL A 176 -9.79 11.11 -2.40
C VAL A 176 -8.46 10.48 -2.01
N PHE A 177 -7.41 10.79 -2.76
CA PHE A 177 -6.04 10.46 -2.43
C PHE A 177 -5.17 11.72 -2.50
N GLU A 178 -4.51 12.04 -1.39
CA GLU A 178 -3.61 13.17 -1.27
C GLU A 178 -2.20 12.73 -0.89
N LYS A 179 -1.21 13.32 -1.54
CA LYS A 179 0.19 13.11 -1.27
C LYS A 179 0.93 14.44 -1.16
N VAL A 180 1.42 14.73 0.03
CA VAL A 180 2.28 15.90 0.28
C VAL A 180 3.73 15.46 0.32
N GLY A 181 4.52 15.94 -0.62
CA GLY A 181 5.96 15.69 -0.75
C GLY A 181 6.78 16.98 -0.77
N SER A 182 8.09 16.88 -1.01
CA SER A 182 8.99 18.03 -1.18
C SER A 182 8.87 18.66 -2.58
N ARG A 183 8.26 17.95 -3.53
CA ARG A 183 8.04 18.34 -4.92
C ARG A 183 6.83 17.57 -5.46
N ARG A 184 6.30 18.02 -6.62
CA ARG A 184 5.07 17.46 -7.19
C ARG A 184 5.23 16.02 -7.73
N ALA A 185 6.40 15.65 -8.21
CA ALA A 185 6.67 14.34 -8.79
C ALA A 185 7.89 13.68 -8.16
N GLN A 186 7.92 12.35 -8.17
CA GLN A 186 9.04 11.52 -7.69
C GLN A 186 9.50 11.90 -6.26
N ALA A 187 8.58 12.27 -5.39
CA ALA A 187 8.84 12.58 -4.00
C ALA A 187 8.45 11.41 -3.10
N ILE A 188 9.20 11.23 -2.00
CA ILE A 188 8.74 10.42 -0.88
C ILE A 188 7.71 11.24 -0.11
N ALA A 189 6.59 10.64 0.24
CA ALA A 189 5.51 11.31 0.98
C ALA A 189 6.01 11.79 2.36
N LYS A 190 5.71 13.04 2.69
CA LYS A 190 5.77 13.59 4.05
C LYS A 190 4.48 13.27 4.80
N VAL A 191 3.36 13.32 4.09
CA VAL A 191 2.04 12.87 4.51
C VAL A 191 1.34 12.30 3.29
N GLY A 192 0.73 11.14 3.42
CA GLY A 192 -0.21 10.58 2.44
C GLY A 192 -1.55 10.33 3.11
N LEU A 193 -2.63 10.56 2.40
CA LEU A 193 -4.00 10.37 2.89
C LEU A 193 -4.83 9.71 1.79
N ALA A 194 -5.51 8.61 2.13
CA ALA A 194 -6.52 8.00 1.28
C ALA A 194 -7.83 7.93 2.06
N VAL A 195 -8.91 8.45 1.48
CA VAL A 195 -10.23 8.43 2.10
C VAL A 195 -11.24 7.87 1.13
N THR A 196 -12.05 6.94 1.60
CA THR A 196 -13.21 6.42 0.85
C THR A 196 -14.46 6.42 1.73
N ARG A 197 -15.63 6.57 1.10
CA ARG A 197 -16.94 6.33 1.71
C ARG A 197 -17.73 5.37 0.83
N SER A 198 -18.16 4.28 1.42
CA SER A 198 -19.01 3.27 0.77
C SER A 198 -20.19 2.89 1.66
N ASP A 199 -20.93 1.85 1.27
CA ASP A 199 -21.93 1.17 2.08
C ASP A 199 -21.35 0.53 3.36
N ALA A 200 -20.05 0.27 3.38
CA ALA A 200 -19.32 -0.23 4.56
C ALA A 200 -18.83 0.90 5.50
N GLY A 201 -19.23 2.16 5.26
CA GLY A 201 -18.83 3.33 6.02
C GLY A 201 -17.56 4.01 5.50
N TRP A 202 -17.00 4.88 6.33
CA TRP A 202 -15.78 5.61 6.03
C TRP A 202 -14.52 4.77 6.21
N ARG A 203 -13.53 5.02 5.36
CA ARG A 203 -12.15 4.56 5.54
C ARG A 203 -11.23 5.75 5.39
N VAL A 204 -10.49 6.05 6.44
CA VAL A 204 -9.46 7.10 6.47
C VAL A 204 -8.13 6.42 6.75
N VAL A 205 -7.21 6.46 5.80
CA VAL A 205 -5.92 5.80 5.89
C VAL A 205 -4.80 6.79 5.64
N ALA A 206 -3.84 6.82 6.56
CA ALA A 206 -2.73 7.77 6.52
C ALA A 206 -1.36 7.09 6.41
N ALA A 207 -0.49 7.69 5.61
CA ALA A 207 0.90 7.30 5.40
C ALA A 207 1.87 8.36 5.93
N SER A 208 3.07 7.94 6.30
CA SER A 208 4.15 8.79 6.83
C SER A 208 3.83 9.46 8.17
N VAL A 209 2.85 8.99 8.90
CA VAL A 209 2.41 9.56 10.18
C VAL A 209 2.47 8.56 11.34
N ALA A 210 3.02 7.38 11.11
CA ALA A 210 3.23 6.33 12.11
C ALA A 210 4.31 5.35 11.61
N PRO A 211 4.78 4.39 12.43
CA PRO A 211 5.72 3.34 12.01
C PRO A 211 5.21 2.45 10.87
N THR A 212 3.89 2.36 10.69
CA THR A 212 3.21 1.65 9.60
C THR A 212 2.17 2.55 8.95
N ILE A 213 1.66 2.17 7.78
CA ILE A 213 0.42 2.74 7.24
C ILE A 213 -0.70 2.50 8.26
N ARG A 214 -1.50 3.53 8.54
CA ARG A 214 -2.50 3.50 9.61
C ARG A 214 -3.89 3.82 9.09
N ARG A 215 -4.85 2.96 9.40
CA ARG A 215 -6.25 3.33 9.38
C ARG A 215 -6.55 4.22 10.59
N CYS A 216 -7.40 5.20 10.44
CA CYS A 216 -7.70 6.23 11.43
C CYS A 216 -9.15 6.11 11.95
N PRO A 217 -9.45 5.10 12.78
CA PRO A 217 -10.83 4.80 13.21
C PRO A 217 -11.47 5.88 14.08
N THR A 218 -10.66 6.70 14.77
CA THR A 218 -11.19 7.82 15.57
C THR A 218 -11.68 8.94 14.65
N VAL A 219 -10.93 9.25 13.58
CA VAL A 219 -11.38 10.21 12.54
C VAL A 219 -12.59 9.68 11.78
N GLU A 220 -12.61 8.39 11.41
CA GLU A 220 -13.76 7.75 10.78
C GLU A 220 -15.05 7.91 11.60
N ARG A 221 -14.95 7.73 12.91
CA ARG A 221 -16.07 7.88 13.84
C ARG A 221 -16.62 9.32 13.88
N LEU A 222 -15.74 10.34 13.81
CA LEU A 222 -16.18 11.74 13.72
C LEU A 222 -17.01 11.98 12.44
N LEU A 223 -16.57 11.41 11.32
CA LEU A 223 -17.30 11.50 10.04
C LEU A 223 -18.63 10.76 10.09
N GLU A 224 -18.69 9.58 10.69
CA GLU A 224 -19.94 8.81 10.83
C GLU A 224 -20.97 9.52 11.72
N THR A 225 -20.52 10.21 12.76
CA THR A 225 -21.40 10.94 13.68
C THR A 225 -21.78 12.34 13.17
N GLY A 226 -21.19 12.81 12.06
CA GLY A 226 -21.38 14.17 11.59
C GLY A 226 -20.90 15.22 12.59
N ALA A 227 -19.77 14.96 13.24
CA ALA A 227 -19.23 15.85 14.27
C ALA A 227 -18.95 17.26 13.71
N ALA A 228 -19.30 18.28 14.50
CA ALA A 228 -18.99 19.66 14.14
C ALA A 228 -17.48 19.91 14.19
N VAL A 229 -16.91 20.35 13.07
CA VAL A 229 -15.49 20.68 12.91
C VAL A 229 -15.40 22.05 12.25
N ALA A 230 -15.08 23.07 13.04
CA ALA A 230 -15.01 24.46 12.58
C ALA A 230 -13.63 24.82 12.01
N SER A 231 -12.59 24.09 12.40
CA SER A 231 -11.22 24.36 11.98
C SER A 231 -10.38 23.06 11.90
N PRO A 232 -9.24 23.06 11.16
CA PRO A 232 -8.31 21.94 11.19
C PRO A 232 -7.82 21.58 12.60
N SER A 233 -7.77 22.54 13.52
CA SER A 233 -7.28 22.30 14.89
C SER A 233 -8.21 21.39 15.69
N ASP A 234 -9.50 21.38 15.37
CA ASP A 234 -10.49 20.56 16.06
C ASP A 234 -10.30 19.06 15.80
N LEU A 235 -9.60 18.70 14.72
CA LEU A 235 -9.27 17.33 14.36
C LEU A 235 -8.04 16.79 15.09
N LEU A 236 -7.18 17.66 15.67
CA LEU A 236 -5.93 17.25 16.27
C LEU A 236 -6.08 16.22 17.41
N PRO A 237 -7.06 16.32 18.31
CA PRO A 237 -7.26 15.32 19.37
C PRO A 237 -7.61 13.93 18.84
N ALA A 238 -8.40 13.84 17.77
CA ALA A 238 -8.75 12.58 17.13
C ALA A 238 -7.55 11.99 16.37
N ILE A 239 -6.85 12.82 15.60
CA ILE A 239 -5.64 12.42 14.88
C ILE A 239 -4.59 11.87 15.85
N ALA A 240 -4.38 12.50 17.01
CA ALA A 240 -3.40 12.07 18.01
C ALA A 240 -3.70 10.69 18.60
N GLN A 241 -4.93 10.21 18.53
CA GLN A 241 -5.29 8.84 18.94
C GLN A 241 -4.94 7.79 17.88
N ASP A 242 -4.94 8.19 16.61
CA ASP A 242 -4.79 7.26 15.49
C ASP A 242 -3.36 7.18 14.96
N VAL A 243 -2.54 8.24 15.13
CA VAL A 243 -1.19 8.34 14.54
C VAL A 243 -0.12 8.69 15.56
N ALA A 244 1.14 8.35 15.24
CA ALA A 244 2.31 8.64 16.05
C ALA A 244 3.49 9.00 15.11
N PRO A 245 3.48 10.20 14.50
CA PRO A 245 4.53 10.62 13.59
C PRO A 245 5.84 10.89 14.33
N ILE A 246 6.95 10.74 13.60
CA ILE A 246 8.30 11.04 14.10
C ILE A 246 8.88 12.25 13.38
N ASP A 247 9.88 12.86 13.99
CA ASP A 247 10.80 13.80 13.33
C ASP A 247 11.83 13.00 12.53
N ASP A 248 12.03 13.38 11.27
CA ASP A 248 13.09 12.84 10.42
C ASP A 248 13.64 13.92 9.48
N ILE A 249 14.62 13.55 8.63
CA ILE A 249 15.24 14.47 7.67
C ILE A 249 14.25 15.08 6.65
N ARG A 250 13.04 14.52 6.53
CA ARG A 250 12.03 14.96 5.57
C ARG A 250 11.06 15.96 6.19
N SER A 251 10.72 15.79 7.48
CA SER A 251 9.69 16.59 8.14
C SER A 251 9.61 16.33 9.63
N SER A 252 9.07 17.31 10.40
CA SER A 252 8.76 17.12 11.81
C SER A 252 7.42 16.45 12.03
N ALA A 253 7.27 15.78 13.18
CA ALA A 253 6.02 15.19 13.65
C ALA A 253 4.90 16.24 13.71
N HIS A 254 5.22 17.43 14.22
CA HIS A 254 4.28 18.57 14.28
C HIS A 254 3.76 18.96 12.89
N TYR A 255 4.66 19.11 11.90
CA TYR A 255 4.25 19.42 10.53
C TYR A 255 3.33 18.35 9.96
N ARG A 256 3.68 17.05 10.10
CA ARG A 256 2.90 15.93 9.58
C ARG A 256 1.48 15.91 10.14
N THR A 257 1.34 16.09 11.47
CA THR A 257 0.03 16.12 12.14
C THR A 257 -0.82 17.30 11.64
N ARG A 258 -0.22 18.51 11.54
CA ARG A 258 -0.94 19.69 11.07
C ARG A 258 -1.34 19.61 9.60
N VAL A 259 -0.49 19.04 8.75
CA VAL A 259 -0.81 18.84 7.33
C VAL A 259 -1.96 17.83 7.20
N MET A 260 -1.90 16.71 7.93
CA MET A 260 -2.99 15.74 7.94
C MET A 260 -4.32 16.37 8.37
N ALA A 261 -4.31 17.19 9.44
CA ALA A 261 -5.50 17.89 9.90
C ALA A 261 -6.08 18.85 8.82
N ARG A 262 -5.21 19.57 8.11
CA ARG A 262 -5.63 20.46 7.02
C ARG A 262 -6.21 19.70 5.84
N LEU A 263 -5.57 18.61 5.39
CA LEU A 263 -6.10 17.77 4.31
C LEU A 263 -7.49 17.24 4.69
N LEU A 264 -7.64 16.61 5.85
CA LEU A 264 -8.92 16.10 6.33
C LEU A 264 -9.99 17.20 6.42
N TYR A 265 -9.63 18.37 6.92
CA TYR A 265 -10.60 19.48 7.04
C TYR A 265 -11.08 19.97 5.68
N HIS A 266 -10.16 20.21 4.73
CA HIS A 266 -10.51 20.82 3.44
C HIS A 266 -11.14 19.83 2.48
N ASP A 267 -10.64 18.61 2.42
CA ASP A 267 -11.17 17.58 1.51
C ASP A 267 -12.54 17.09 1.96
N LEU A 268 -12.80 17.08 3.27
CA LEU A 268 -14.03 16.56 3.85
C LEU A 268 -14.95 17.65 4.39
N ARG A 269 -14.75 18.92 4.00
CA ARG A 269 -15.50 20.07 4.53
C ARG A 269 -17.02 19.93 4.41
N ASP A 270 -17.51 19.26 3.38
CA ASP A 270 -18.93 19.07 3.12
C ASP A 270 -19.56 17.99 4.00
N PHE A 271 -18.74 17.22 4.71
CA PHE A 271 -19.16 16.12 5.59
C PHE A 271 -19.03 16.46 7.08
N TRP A 272 -18.33 17.55 7.42
CA TRP A 272 -18.27 18.02 8.80
C TRP A 272 -19.60 18.69 9.18
N GLY A 273 -20.16 18.33 10.35
CA GLY A 273 -21.31 19.02 10.93
C GLY A 273 -21.02 20.51 11.10
N LYS A 274 -22.04 21.35 10.88
CA LYS A 274 -21.96 22.80 11.05
C LYS A 274 -22.40 23.22 12.44
#